data_0eba1fae871c2c524e79c07466e87b20
#
_entry.id   0eba1fae871c2c524e79c07466e87b20
#
_cell.length_a   1.000
_cell.length_b   1.000
_cell.length_c   1.000
_cell.angle_alpha   90.00
_cell.angle_beta   90.00
_cell.angle_gamma   90.00
#
_symmetry.space_group_name_H-M   'P 1'
#
loop_
_entity.id
_entity.type
_entity.pdbx_description
1 polymer ?
#
loop_
_entity_poly.entity_id
_entity_poly.type
_entity_poly.pdbx_seq_one_letter_code
_entity_poly.pdbx_strand_id
1 'polypeptide(L)'
;AAGAAVDWSRAMVTKTRLSEALDAAGLAVGTNSGLTHDQQVALAQKYFDANYPHNAIGVPGPVAVSSSGQTLSLSVNASVPTTLLGVAHIQHLDLSVTNQIVRAVTKLRVALVLDNTGSMNETDATGTTKISALKTASDQLLNQLQNAAINPGDVQVAIIPFSKDVN
;
A
#
# COMPACT_ATOMS: atom_id res chain seq x y z
N ALA A 1 -44.14 -8.57 -0.26
CA ALA A 1 -43.36 -7.48 0.39
C ALA A 1 -42.42 -8.01 1.50
N ALA A 2 -42.86 -8.84 2.44
CA ALA A 2 -42.05 -9.31 3.57
C ALA A 2 -40.85 -10.18 3.14
N GLY A 3 -41.01 -11.04 2.14
CA GLY A 3 -39.95 -11.92 1.65
C GLY A 3 -38.75 -11.18 1.01
N ALA A 4 -39.07 -10.16 0.21
CA ALA A 4 -38.00 -9.33 -0.37
C ALA A 4 -37.20 -8.56 0.68
N ALA A 5 -37.82 -8.18 1.80
CA ALA A 5 -37.14 -7.50 2.90
C ALA A 5 -36.13 -8.41 3.60
N VAL A 6 -36.42 -9.72 3.74
CA VAL A 6 -35.50 -10.69 4.33
C VAL A 6 -34.27 -10.89 3.42
N ASP A 7 -34.48 -11.16 2.12
CA ASP A 7 -33.36 -11.34 1.19
C ASP A 7 -32.53 -10.07 1.05
N TRP A 8 -33.16 -8.89 1.06
CA TRP A 8 -32.48 -7.60 1.08
C TRP A 8 -31.63 -7.41 2.35
N SER A 9 -32.18 -7.73 3.53
CA SER A 9 -31.42 -7.64 4.79
C SER A 9 -30.19 -8.55 4.77
N ARG A 10 -30.32 -9.77 4.24
CA ARG A 10 -29.19 -10.71 4.09
C ARG A 10 -28.12 -10.16 3.13
N ALA A 11 -28.54 -9.55 2.02
CA ALA A 11 -27.63 -8.91 1.08
C ALA A 11 -26.88 -7.73 1.75
N MET A 12 -27.57 -6.92 2.56
CA MET A 12 -26.92 -5.81 3.30
C MET A 12 -25.90 -6.31 4.31
N VAL A 13 -26.21 -7.34 5.09
CA VAL A 13 -25.26 -7.96 6.03
C VAL A 13 -24.03 -8.49 5.27
N THR A 14 -24.25 -9.15 4.14
CA THR A 14 -23.14 -9.64 3.31
C THR A 14 -22.30 -8.48 2.78
N LYS A 15 -22.92 -7.40 2.31
CA LYS A 15 -22.22 -6.21 1.84
C LYS A 15 -21.32 -5.61 2.92
N THR A 16 -21.81 -5.51 4.15
CA THR A 16 -21.03 -5.01 5.29
C THR A 16 -19.80 -5.88 5.55
N ARG A 17 -19.98 -7.22 5.58
CA ARG A 17 -18.86 -8.16 5.78
C ARG A 17 -17.83 -8.12 4.66
N LEU A 18 -18.27 -7.97 3.40
CA LEU A 18 -17.38 -7.77 2.26
C LEU A 18 -16.57 -6.48 2.40
N SER A 19 -17.23 -5.40 2.86
CA SER A 19 -16.56 -4.11 3.09
C SER A 19 -15.49 -4.22 4.18
N GLU A 20 -15.83 -4.82 5.31
CA GLU A 20 -14.88 -5.01 6.43
C GLU A 20 -13.67 -5.87 6.04
N ALA A 21 -13.91 -6.97 5.30
CA ALA A 21 -12.81 -7.81 4.81
C ALA A 21 -11.95 -7.08 3.76
N LEU A 22 -12.58 -6.29 2.89
CA LEU A 22 -11.89 -5.49 1.89
C LEU A 22 -11.09 -4.36 2.51
N ASP A 23 -11.57 -3.76 3.60
CA ASP A 23 -10.85 -2.74 4.38
C ASP A 23 -9.58 -3.32 4.99
N ALA A 24 -9.67 -4.52 5.59
CA ALA A 24 -8.51 -5.21 6.13
C ALA A 24 -7.47 -5.55 5.04
N ALA A 25 -7.93 -6.03 3.88
CA ALA A 25 -7.09 -6.30 2.73
C ALA A 25 -6.41 -5.03 2.22
N GLY A 26 -7.16 -3.94 2.14
CA GLY A 26 -6.67 -2.66 1.70
C GLY A 26 -5.61 -2.07 2.62
N LEU A 27 -5.83 -2.11 3.93
CA LEU A 27 -4.83 -1.67 4.91
C LEU A 27 -3.55 -2.49 4.81
N ALA A 28 -3.66 -3.82 4.64
CA ALA A 28 -2.49 -4.69 4.49
C ALA A 28 -1.66 -4.34 3.25
N VAL A 29 -2.29 -4.07 2.11
CA VAL A 29 -1.58 -3.66 0.89
C VAL A 29 -1.11 -2.21 0.98
N GLY A 30 -1.91 -1.33 1.57
CA GLY A 30 -1.61 0.10 1.70
C GLY A 30 -0.38 0.40 2.55
N THR A 31 -0.15 -0.38 3.61
CA THR A 31 0.99 -0.22 4.52
C THR A 31 2.29 -0.84 3.99
N ASN A 32 2.22 -1.69 2.97
CA ASN A 32 3.38 -2.30 2.34
C ASN A 32 3.76 -1.56 1.06
N SER A 33 4.88 -0.83 1.10
CA SER A 33 5.47 -0.18 -0.07
C SER A 33 6.39 -1.14 -0.83
N GLY A 34 6.54 -0.93 -2.14
CA GLY A 34 7.48 -1.69 -2.96
C GLY A 34 6.98 -3.05 -3.46
N LEU A 35 5.71 -3.40 -3.22
CA LEU A 35 5.11 -4.63 -3.76
C LEU A 35 4.83 -4.49 -5.25
N THR A 36 5.14 -5.52 -6.03
CA THR A 36 4.66 -5.64 -7.41
C THR A 36 3.14 -5.78 -7.44
N HIS A 37 2.53 -5.55 -8.61
CA HIS A 37 1.08 -5.71 -8.76
C HIS A 37 0.59 -7.10 -8.33
N ASP A 38 1.27 -8.16 -8.76
CA ASP A 38 0.91 -9.53 -8.42
C ASP A 38 1.03 -9.81 -6.91
N GLN A 39 2.06 -9.26 -6.28
CA GLN A 39 2.22 -9.33 -4.82
C GLN A 39 1.12 -8.57 -4.08
N GLN A 40 0.68 -7.42 -4.60
CA GLN A 40 -0.44 -6.65 -4.04
C GLN A 40 -1.74 -7.45 -4.12
N VAL A 41 -2.03 -8.07 -5.28
CA VAL A 41 -3.22 -8.91 -5.47
C VAL A 41 -3.19 -10.12 -4.53
N ALA A 42 -2.07 -10.85 -4.47
CA ALA A 42 -1.93 -12.00 -3.59
C ALA A 42 -2.09 -11.66 -2.11
N LEU A 43 -1.50 -10.51 -1.68
CA LEU A 43 -1.61 -10.04 -0.31
C LEU A 43 -3.04 -9.60 0.02
N ALA A 44 -3.70 -8.87 -0.90
CA ALA A 44 -5.09 -8.46 -0.76
C ALA A 44 -6.02 -9.68 -0.60
N GLN A 45 -5.88 -10.66 -1.49
CA GLN A 45 -6.68 -11.89 -1.42
C GLN A 45 -6.49 -12.62 -0.10
N LYS A 46 -5.23 -12.79 0.33
CA LYS A 46 -4.91 -13.46 1.60
C LYS A 46 -5.58 -12.79 2.81
N TYR A 47 -5.51 -11.46 2.90
CA TYR A 47 -6.12 -10.74 4.01
C TYR A 47 -7.63 -10.68 3.92
N PHE A 48 -8.19 -10.60 2.71
CA PHE A 48 -9.61 -10.68 2.48
C PHE A 48 -10.16 -12.03 2.96
N ASP A 49 -9.56 -13.15 2.52
CA ASP A 49 -9.99 -14.50 2.90
C ASP A 49 -9.89 -14.74 4.40
N ALA A 50 -8.85 -14.19 5.05
CA ALA A 50 -8.68 -14.30 6.49
C ALA A 50 -9.74 -13.53 7.31
N ASN A 51 -10.32 -12.47 6.73
CA ASN A 51 -11.29 -11.61 7.41
C ASN A 51 -12.74 -11.81 6.95
N TYR A 52 -12.96 -12.49 5.81
CA TYR A 52 -14.32 -12.83 5.36
C TYR A 52 -14.78 -14.13 6.03
N PRO A 53 -15.93 -14.13 6.73
CA PRO A 53 -16.38 -15.33 7.45
C PRO A 53 -16.68 -16.51 6.50
N HIS A 54 -16.09 -17.66 6.75
CA HIS A 54 -16.28 -18.88 5.96
C HIS A 54 -17.73 -19.38 5.91
N ASN A 55 -18.54 -19.00 6.90
CA ASN A 55 -19.97 -19.34 6.98
C ASN A 55 -20.89 -18.22 6.47
N ALA A 56 -20.35 -17.22 5.81
CA ALA A 56 -21.15 -16.14 5.25
C ALA A 56 -22.01 -16.66 4.09
N ILE A 57 -23.17 -16.05 3.92
CA ILE A 57 -24.17 -16.48 2.92
C ILE A 57 -23.72 -16.14 1.49
N GLY A 58 -22.99 -15.04 1.32
CA GLY A 58 -22.51 -14.60 0.01
C GLY A 58 -21.24 -15.32 -0.40
N VAL A 59 -21.13 -15.62 -1.69
CA VAL A 59 -19.94 -16.20 -2.30
C VAL A 59 -19.15 -15.09 -2.97
N PRO A 60 -18.00 -14.66 -2.38
CA PRO A 60 -17.17 -13.64 -2.99
C PRO A 60 -16.37 -14.20 -4.17
N GLY A 61 -16.17 -13.37 -5.18
CA GLY A 61 -15.19 -13.58 -6.23
C GLY A 61 -13.78 -13.13 -5.80
N PRO A 62 -12.83 -13.14 -6.74
CA PRO A 62 -11.48 -12.67 -6.48
C PRO A 62 -11.43 -11.16 -6.21
N VAL A 63 -10.48 -10.75 -5.36
CA VAL A 63 -10.21 -9.33 -5.10
C VAL A 63 -9.42 -8.75 -6.26
N ALA A 64 -9.97 -7.72 -6.88
CA ALA A 64 -9.25 -6.93 -7.88
C ALA A 64 -8.56 -5.75 -7.22
N VAL A 65 -7.32 -5.49 -7.61
CA VAL A 65 -6.49 -4.37 -7.11
C VAL A 65 -6.08 -3.50 -8.28
N SER A 66 -6.22 -2.20 -8.15
CA SER A 66 -5.72 -1.22 -9.11
C SER A 66 -5.04 -0.07 -8.39
N SER A 67 -3.97 0.46 -8.98
CA SER A 67 -3.20 1.58 -8.42
C SER A 67 -3.17 2.72 -9.41
N SER A 68 -3.48 3.92 -8.95
CA SER A 68 -3.36 5.16 -9.73
C SER A 68 -2.71 6.23 -8.88
N GLY A 69 -1.43 6.52 -9.15
CA GLY A 69 -0.66 7.43 -8.31
C GLY A 69 -0.60 6.95 -6.86
N GLN A 70 -1.13 7.76 -5.94
CA GLN A 70 -1.17 7.45 -4.51
C GLN A 70 -2.42 6.67 -4.09
N THR A 71 -3.40 6.53 -4.98
CA THR A 71 -4.67 5.86 -4.69
C THR A 71 -4.59 4.39 -5.07
N LEU A 72 -4.86 3.54 -4.10
CA LEU A 72 -5.05 2.10 -4.25
C LEU A 72 -6.54 1.82 -4.17
N SER A 73 -7.11 1.21 -5.21
CA SER A 73 -8.52 0.81 -5.25
C SER A 73 -8.60 -0.70 -5.24
N LEU A 74 -9.36 -1.24 -4.29
CA LEU A 74 -9.68 -2.65 -4.20
C LEU A 74 -11.17 -2.84 -4.48
N SER A 75 -11.53 -3.89 -5.20
CA SER A 75 -12.92 -4.24 -5.43
C SER A 75 -13.15 -5.75 -5.38
N VAL A 76 -14.33 -6.13 -4.93
CA VAL A 76 -14.78 -7.52 -4.92
C VAL A 76 -16.25 -7.57 -5.29
N ASN A 77 -16.61 -8.56 -6.10
CA ASN A 77 -17.99 -8.89 -6.43
C ASN A 77 -18.39 -10.14 -5.66
N ALA A 78 -19.65 -10.22 -5.22
CA ALA A 78 -20.17 -11.39 -4.55
C ALA A 78 -21.60 -11.66 -5.00
N SER A 79 -21.96 -12.94 -5.05
CA SER A 79 -23.32 -13.38 -5.33
C SER A 79 -23.97 -13.91 -4.06
N VAL A 80 -25.15 -13.38 -3.73
CA VAL A 80 -25.93 -13.77 -2.55
C VAL A 80 -27.15 -14.55 -3.01
N PRO A 81 -27.28 -15.84 -2.67
CA PRO A 81 -28.46 -16.63 -3.02
C PRO A 81 -29.68 -16.08 -2.28
N THR A 82 -30.78 -15.96 -3.02
CA THR A 82 -32.08 -15.56 -2.48
C THR A 82 -32.86 -16.76 -2.01
N THR A 83 -33.75 -16.54 -1.05
CA THR A 83 -34.67 -17.60 -0.59
C THR A 83 -36.11 -17.31 -1.01
N LEU A 84 -36.58 -16.14 -0.72
CA LEU A 84 -37.98 -15.77 -0.97
C LEU A 84 -38.20 -15.08 -2.32
N LEU A 85 -37.19 -14.35 -2.82
CA LEU A 85 -37.18 -13.79 -4.17
C LEU A 85 -36.98 -14.89 -5.24
N GLY A 86 -36.48 -16.07 -4.87
CA GLY A 86 -36.41 -17.24 -5.73
C GLY A 86 -37.77 -17.68 -6.28
N VAL A 87 -38.85 -17.48 -5.54
CA VAL A 87 -40.22 -17.72 -6.02
C VAL A 87 -40.59 -16.80 -7.19
N ALA A 88 -40.00 -15.61 -7.25
CA ALA A 88 -40.14 -14.66 -8.36
C ALA A 88 -39.06 -14.84 -9.45
N HIS A 89 -38.38 -16.02 -9.49
CA HIS A 89 -37.30 -16.34 -10.42
C HIS A 89 -36.03 -15.47 -10.29
N ILE A 90 -35.85 -14.72 -9.20
CA ILE A 90 -34.65 -14.02 -8.88
C ILE A 90 -33.82 -14.88 -7.92
N GLN A 91 -32.86 -15.63 -8.45
CA GLN A 91 -32.15 -16.65 -7.69
C GLN A 91 -30.94 -16.07 -6.92
N HIS A 92 -30.36 -14.96 -7.37
CA HIS A 92 -29.18 -14.35 -6.80
C HIS A 92 -29.32 -12.83 -6.79
N LEU A 93 -28.68 -12.19 -5.82
CA LEU A 93 -28.42 -10.76 -5.77
C LEU A 93 -26.91 -10.54 -5.90
N ASP A 94 -26.50 -9.84 -6.94
CA ASP A 94 -25.09 -9.51 -7.14
C ASP A 94 -24.74 -8.22 -6.42
N LEU A 95 -23.68 -8.30 -5.63
CA LEU A 95 -23.13 -7.19 -4.87
C LEU A 95 -21.76 -6.84 -5.40
N SER A 96 -21.47 -5.55 -5.45
CA SER A 96 -20.12 -5.03 -5.71
C SER A 96 -19.73 -4.09 -4.57
N VAL A 97 -18.52 -4.27 -4.05
CA VAL A 97 -17.93 -3.40 -3.03
C VAL A 97 -16.59 -2.92 -3.56
N THR A 98 -16.36 -1.63 -3.41
CA THR A 98 -15.08 -1.00 -3.77
C THR A 98 -14.61 -0.16 -2.59
N ASN A 99 -13.34 -0.28 -2.26
CA ASN A 99 -12.66 0.55 -1.27
C ASN A 99 -11.47 1.27 -1.91
N GLN A 100 -11.20 2.48 -1.43
CA GLN A 100 -10.07 3.28 -1.88
C GLN A 100 -9.21 3.69 -0.68
N ILE A 101 -7.91 3.45 -0.82
CA ILE A 101 -6.92 3.84 0.17
C ILE A 101 -5.95 4.82 -0.49
N VAL A 102 -5.80 5.97 0.13
CA VAL A 102 -4.80 6.95 -0.27
C VAL A 102 -3.55 6.71 0.57
N ARG A 103 -2.47 6.34 -0.09
CA ARG A 103 -1.16 6.24 0.56
C ARG A 103 -0.66 7.65 0.85
N ALA A 104 -0.42 7.94 2.12
CA ALA A 104 0.23 9.19 2.49
C ALA A 104 1.69 9.14 1.99
N VAL A 105 2.03 9.98 1.02
CA VAL A 105 3.41 10.17 0.60
C VAL A 105 3.98 11.33 1.38
N THR A 106 4.89 11.05 2.28
CA THR A 106 5.68 12.09 2.94
C THR A 106 6.76 12.54 1.96
N LYS A 107 6.61 13.72 1.40
CA LYS A 107 7.68 14.33 0.59
C LYS A 107 8.87 14.64 1.50
N LEU A 108 10.00 14.04 1.22
CA LEU A 108 11.21 14.21 2.00
C LEU A 108 12.17 15.14 1.26
N ARG A 109 12.62 16.17 1.98
CA ARG A 109 13.68 17.07 1.50
C ARG A 109 14.86 16.97 2.45
N VAL A 110 16.01 16.54 1.93
CA VAL A 110 17.22 16.28 2.68
C VAL A 110 18.33 17.22 2.19
N ALA A 111 19.01 17.87 3.09
CA ALA A 111 20.24 18.59 2.78
C ALA A 111 21.42 17.83 3.39
N LEU A 112 22.33 17.35 2.56
CA LEU A 112 23.58 16.73 2.98
C LEU A 112 24.67 17.78 2.99
N VAL A 113 25.05 18.23 4.18
CA VAL A 113 26.16 19.15 4.37
C VAL A 113 27.40 18.32 4.64
N LEU A 114 28.31 18.27 3.65
CA LEU A 114 29.45 17.36 3.64
C LEU A 114 30.75 18.10 3.88
N ASP A 115 31.48 17.69 4.91
CA ASP A 115 32.79 18.20 5.22
C ASP A 115 33.82 17.75 4.19
N ASN A 116 34.43 18.74 3.50
CA ASN A 116 35.50 18.54 2.53
C ASN A 116 36.79 19.29 2.96
N THR A 117 37.00 19.47 4.28
CA THR A 117 38.22 20.10 4.80
C THR A 117 39.43 19.18 4.65
N GLY A 118 40.65 19.74 4.73
CA GLY A 118 41.89 19.01 4.56
C GLY A 118 42.06 17.83 5.53
N SER A 119 41.49 17.90 6.74
CA SER A 119 41.53 16.84 7.75
C SER A 119 40.74 15.58 7.31
N MET A 120 39.86 15.69 6.32
CA MET A 120 39.13 14.54 5.74
C MET A 120 40.03 13.60 4.93
N ASN A 121 41.25 14.03 4.59
CA ASN A 121 42.27 13.17 3.97
C ASN A 121 43.02 12.27 4.96
N GLU A 122 42.85 12.50 6.28
CA GLU A 122 43.43 11.62 7.28
C GLU A 122 42.84 10.20 7.20
N THR A 123 43.73 9.22 7.42
CA THR A 123 43.30 7.79 7.42
C THR A 123 43.00 7.35 8.84
N ASP A 124 42.02 6.43 8.93
CA ASP A 124 41.74 5.70 10.18
C ASP A 124 42.72 4.54 10.41
N ALA A 125 42.52 3.78 11.48
CA ALA A 125 43.32 2.61 11.82
C ALA A 125 43.24 1.47 10.78
N THR A 126 42.25 1.50 9.88
CA THR A 126 42.05 0.52 8.79
C THR A 126 42.69 0.96 7.47
N GLY A 127 43.29 2.15 7.42
CA GLY A 127 43.87 2.73 6.20
C GLY A 127 42.86 3.42 5.28
N THR A 128 41.61 3.56 5.71
CA THR A 128 40.54 4.24 4.94
C THR A 128 40.54 5.73 5.27
N THR A 129 40.53 6.59 4.25
CA THR A 129 40.43 8.04 4.48
C THR A 129 39.02 8.41 4.94
N LYS A 130 38.90 9.40 5.82
CA LYS A 130 37.61 9.91 6.29
C LYS A 130 36.70 10.35 5.15
N ILE A 131 37.26 10.97 4.11
CA ILE A 131 36.50 11.37 2.91
C ILE A 131 35.94 10.16 2.14
N SER A 132 36.69 9.05 2.07
CA SER A 132 36.20 7.82 1.43
C SER A 132 35.05 7.20 2.21
N ALA A 133 35.17 7.15 3.55
CA ALA A 133 34.09 6.68 4.42
C ALA A 133 32.83 7.55 4.30
N LEU A 134 33.01 8.88 4.26
CA LEU A 134 31.90 9.83 4.06
C LEU A 134 31.19 9.62 2.72
N LYS A 135 31.92 9.43 1.62
CA LYS A 135 31.34 9.14 0.30
C LYS A 135 30.54 7.85 0.33
N THR A 136 31.09 6.79 0.88
CA THR A 136 30.40 5.49 0.99
C THR A 136 29.11 5.61 1.81
N ALA A 137 29.16 6.30 2.95
CA ALA A 137 27.96 6.50 3.78
C ALA A 137 26.91 7.37 3.06
N SER A 138 27.33 8.39 2.33
CA SER A 138 26.44 9.24 1.54
C SER A 138 25.76 8.44 0.41
N ASP A 139 26.50 7.62 -0.32
CA ASP A 139 25.95 6.77 -1.37
C ASP A 139 24.94 5.75 -0.82
N GLN A 140 25.24 5.15 0.33
CA GLN A 140 24.31 4.24 1.00
C GLN A 140 23.00 4.95 1.40
N LEU A 141 23.12 6.16 1.98
CA LEU A 141 21.95 6.97 2.33
C LEU A 141 21.13 7.34 1.09
N LEU A 142 21.77 7.80 0.02
CA LEU A 142 21.08 8.15 -1.23
C LEU A 142 20.34 6.96 -1.82
N ASN A 143 20.95 5.77 -1.81
CA ASN A 143 20.29 4.54 -2.26
C ASN A 143 19.08 4.19 -1.39
N GLN A 144 19.17 4.33 -0.08
CA GLN A 144 18.01 4.11 0.82
C GLN A 144 16.89 5.11 0.55
N LEU A 145 17.22 6.39 0.36
CA LEU A 145 16.25 7.44 0.04
C LEU A 145 15.59 7.21 -1.33
N GLN A 146 16.37 6.77 -2.32
CA GLN A 146 15.84 6.43 -3.64
C GLN A 146 14.86 5.25 -3.58
N ASN A 147 15.20 4.22 -2.80
CA ASN A 147 14.34 3.05 -2.62
C ASN A 147 13.05 3.37 -1.82
N ALA A 148 13.08 4.40 -1.00
CA ALA A 148 11.91 4.87 -0.24
C ALA A 148 10.99 5.76 -1.09
N ALA A 149 11.46 6.32 -2.21
CA ALA A 149 10.65 7.13 -3.12
C ALA A 149 9.68 6.24 -3.91
N ILE A 150 8.39 6.58 -3.89
CA ILE A 150 7.35 5.88 -4.66
C ILE A 150 7.15 6.55 -6.02
N ASN A 151 7.23 7.87 -6.07
CA ASN A 151 7.06 8.66 -7.29
C ASN A 151 8.24 9.63 -7.49
N PRO A 152 8.51 10.04 -8.73
CA PRO A 152 9.48 11.10 -8.99
C PRO A 152 9.14 12.37 -8.22
N GLY A 153 10.10 12.88 -7.44
CA GLY A 153 9.95 14.11 -6.65
C GLY A 153 9.47 13.89 -5.20
N ASP A 154 9.19 12.67 -4.76
CA ASP A 154 8.88 12.36 -3.36
C ASP A 154 10.09 12.61 -2.46
N VAL A 155 11.29 12.34 -2.97
CA VAL A 155 12.55 12.63 -2.28
C VAL A 155 13.37 13.63 -3.10
N GLN A 156 13.80 14.70 -2.46
CA GLN A 156 14.70 15.69 -3.01
C GLN A 156 15.91 15.83 -2.10
N VAL A 157 17.11 15.75 -2.68
CA VAL A 157 18.36 15.84 -1.94
C VAL A 157 19.18 16.99 -2.49
N ALA A 158 19.63 17.88 -1.60
CA ALA A 158 20.64 18.88 -1.87
C ALA A 158 21.97 18.41 -1.27
N ILE A 159 23.06 18.50 -2.04
CA ILE A 159 24.41 18.18 -1.57
C ILE A 159 25.19 19.50 -1.48
N ILE A 160 25.65 19.82 -0.28
CA ILE A 160 26.34 21.07 0.05
C ILE A 160 27.73 20.71 0.62
N PRO A 161 28.76 20.59 -0.22
CA PRO A 161 30.11 20.42 0.28
C PRO A 161 30.61 21.73 0.85
N PHE A 162 31.30 21.68 1.99
CA PHE A 162 32.00 22.85 2.56
C PHE A 162 33.46 22.52 2.87
N SER A 163 34.32 23.54 2.82
CA SER A 163 35.72 23.47 3.27
C SER A 163 35.89 24.41 4.47
N LYS A 164 36.50 25.58 4.31
CA LYS A 164 36.67 26.52 5.44
C LYS A 164 35.53 27.52 5.55
N ASP A 165 34.94 27.86 4.41
CA ASP A 165 33.87 28.84 4.30
C ASP A 165 32.81 28.29 3.33
N VAL A 166 31.56 28.64 3.57
CA VAL A 166 30.44 28.36 2.66
C VAL A 166 30.21 29.64 1.86
N ASN A 167 30.54 29.62 0.57
CA ASN A 167 30.21 30.69 -0.36
C ASN A 167 28.83 30.50 -0.99
#